data_ede31a66815358b6cee782cf35e9abdf
#
_entry.id   ede31a66815358b6cee782cf35e9abdf
#
_cell.length_a   1.000
_cell.length_b   1.000
_cell.length_c   1.000
_cell.angle_alpha   90.00
_cell.angle_beta   90.00
_cell.angle_gamma   90.00
#
_symmetry.space_group_name_H-M   'P 1'
#
loop_
_entity.id
_entity.type
_entity.pdbx_description
1 polymer ?
#
loop_
_entity_poly.entity_id
_entity_poly.type
_entity_poly.pdbx_seq_one_letter_code
_entity_poly.pdbx_strand_id
1 'polypeptide(L)'
;VWVHSDYEDPRAVVDVRLDPVTAPQLGITRTLAAVNLALAAGDVPVGSVWEGDYKLPVVLKNDARQGERSLADIGDTYLSSSVPGVSVPLRQVADVEPVWSQSKIVHRNGMRCITVSADLKRGVNAMRMTSRINEVLKNEIALPAGVETELGGAREFDAETIPPIASGLSISLVI
;
A
#
# COMPACT_ATOMS: atom_id res chain seq x y z
N VAL A 1 6.52 -25.69 -7.92
CA VAL A 1 6.28 -24.36 -8.53
C VAL A 1 5.34 -23.64 -7.62
N TRP A 2 5.74 -22.50 -7.15
CA TRP A 2 4.89 -21.60 -6.36
C TRP A 2 4.71 -20.31 -7.17
N VAL A 3 3.46 -19.89 -7.35
CA VAL A 3 3.10 -18.68 -8.09
C VAL A 3 2.42 -17.75 -7.12
N HIS A 4 2.85 -16.50 -7.05
CA HIS A 4 2.26 -15.47 -6.23
C HIS A 4 2.20 -14.15 -6.98
N SER A 5 1.31 -13.27 -6.54
CA SER A 5 1.21 -11.91 -7.06
C SER A 5 1.34 -10.90 -5.93
N ASP A 6 1.72 -9.68 -6.28
CA ASP A 6 1.73 -8.54 -5.37
C ASP A 6 0.34 -7.87 -5.25
N TYR A 7 -0.67 -8.42 -5.92
CA TYR A 7 -2.05 -8.00 -5.75
C TYR A 7 -2.59 -8.44 -4.40
N GLU A 8 -3.11 -7.50 -3.66
CA GLU A 8 -3.82 -7.74 -2.41
C GLU A 8 -5.31 -7.50 -2.61
N ASP A 9 -6.13 -8.35 -2.00
CA ASP A 9 -7.58 -8.20 -2.06
C ASP A 9 -8.02 -6.86 -1.44
N PRO A 10 -9.08 -6.25 -1.98
CA PRO A 10 -9.68 -5.07 -1.37
C PRO A 10 -10.09 -5.36 0.08
N ARG A 11 -9.86 -4.38 0.94
CA ARG A 11 -10.31 -4.45 2.33
C ARG A 11 -11.39 -3.41 2.62
N ALA A 12 -12.25 -3.71 3.56
CA ALA A 12 -13.20 -2.75 4.05
C ALA A 12 -12.46 -1.66 4.83
N VAL A 13 -12.68 -0.42 4.46
CA VAL A 13 -12.17 0.77 5.15
C VAL A 13 -13.33 1.70 5.44
N VAL A 14 -13.17 2.58 6.40
CA VAL A 14 -14.12 3.64 6.69
C VAL A 14 -13.66 4.91 6.00
N ASP A 15 -14.45 5.37 5.02
CA ASP A 15 -14.23 6.65 4.35
C ASP A 15 -14.90 7.76 5.17
N VAL A 16 -14.14 8.79 5.49
CA VAL A 16 -14.60 9.95 6.25
C VAL A 16 -14.48 11.19 5.39
N ARG A 17 -15.61 11.70 4.93
CA ARG A 17 -15.69 12.90 4.10
C ARG A 17 -16.14 14.08 4.91
N LEU A 18 -15.23 14.99 5.19
CA LEU A 18 -15.56 16.24 5.87
C LEU A 18 -16.43 17.14 4.99
N ASP A 19 -17.51 17.68 5.58
CA ASP A 19 -18.30 18.72 4.94
C ASP A 19 -17.44 19.98 4.72
N PRO A 20 -17.29 20.43 3.45
CA PRO A 20 -16.42 21.55 3.12
C PRO A 20 -16.90 22.89 3.66
N VAL A 21 -18.17 23.00 4.09
CA VAL A 21 -18.76 24.24 4.62
C VAL A 21 -18.78 24.21 6.14
N THR A 22 -19.38 23.18 6.73
CA THR A 22 -19.60 23.09 8.17
C THR A 22 -18.32 22.84 8.96
N ALA A 23 -17.43 21.98 8.47
CA ALA A 23 -16.21 21.65 9.20
C ALA A 23 -15.28 22.87 9.41
N PRO A 24 -14.96 23.69 8.39
CA PRO A 24 -14.16 24.89 8.59
C PRO A 24 -14.84 25.95 9.50
N GLN A 25 -16.17 26.11 9.43
CA GLN A 25 -16.90 27.04 10.29
C GLN A 25 -16.77 26.68 11.77
N LEU A 26 -16.66 25.39 12.06
CA LEU A 26 -16.44 24.88 13.41
C LEU A 26 -14.96 24.72 13.77
N GLY A 27 -14.05 25.23 12.94
CA GLY A 27 -12.61 25.17 13.16
C GLY A 27 -12.02 23.75 13.02
N ILE A 28 -12.71 22.85 12.31
CA ILE A 28 -12.23 21.49 12.03
C ILE A 28 -11.54 21.46 10.67
N THR A 29 -10.23 21.26 10.67
CA THR A 29 -9.45 21.04 9.46
C THR A 29 -9.27 19.54 9.21
N ARG A 30 -8.95 19.16 7.97
CA ARG A 30 -8.68 17.77 7.61
C ARG A 30 -7.57 17.15 8.45
N THR A 31 -6.49 17.90 8.67
CA THR A 31 -5.36 17.44 9.50
C THR A 31 -5.78 17.22 10.95
N LEU A 32 -6.55 18.16 11.51
CA LEU A 32 -7.00 18.06 12.89
C LEU A 32 -7.97 16.89 13.07
N ALA A 33 -8.89 16.68 12.12
CA ALA A 33 -9.78 15.52 12.12
C ALA A 33 -9.00 14.22 12.04
N ALA A 34 -8.01 14.12 11.16
CA ALA A 34 -7.17 12.92 11.03
C ALA A 34 -6.40 12.60 12.32
N VAL A 35 -5.81 13.60 12.99
CA VAL A 35 -5.11 13.43 14.26
C VAL A 35 -6.09 12.97 15.37
N ASN A 36 -7.25 13.61 15.48
CA ASN A 36 -8.25 13.21 16.48
C ASN A 36 -8.76 11.78 16.24
N LEU A 37 -9.02 11.41 14.99
CA LEU A 37 -9.43 10.05 14.64
C LEU A 37 -8.32 9.02 14.90
N ALA A 38 -7.07 9.34 14.61
CA ALA A 38 -5.95 8.48 14.90
C ALA A 38 -5.80 8.24 16.41
N LEU A 39 -5.92 9.30 17.22
CA LEU A 39 -5.92 9.20 18.69
C LEU A 39 -7.11 8.42 19.24
N ALA A 40 -8.28 8.53 18.60
CA ALA A 40 -9.47 7.82 19.02
C ALA A 40 -9.48 6.35 18.55
N ALA A 41 -8.93 6.07 17.37
CA ALA A 41 -9.03 4.76 16.72
C ALA A 41 -7.85 3.83 17.01
N GLY A 42 -6.69 4.36 17.34
CA GLY A 42 -5.46 3.59 17.38
C GLY A 42 -4.61 3.79 18.61
N ASP A 43 -3.63 2.93 18.69
CA ASP A 43 -2.52 3.04 19.61
C ASP A 43 -1.51 4.04 19.05
N VAL A 44 -1.32 5.17 19.73
CA VAL A 44 -0.41 6.23 19.26
C VAL A 44 0.92 6.13 19.99
N PRO A 45 2.03 5.87 19.31
CA PRO A 45 3.34 5.86 19.94
C PRO A 45 3.72 7.30 20.32
N VAL A 46 3.90 7.55 21.61
CA VAL A 46 4.24 8.86 22.18
C VAL A 46 5.70 8.98 22.59
N GLY A 47 6.42 7.85 22.65
CA GLY A 47 7.81 7.81 23.01
C GLY A 47 8.38 6.42 23.11
N SER A 48 9.56 6.30 23.65
CA SER A 48 10.19 5.01 23.96
C SER A 48 11.05 5.10 25.21
N VAL A 49 11.12 4.02 25.95
CA VAL A 49 11.98 3.84 27.12
C VAL A 49 12.98 2.72 26.82
N TRP A 50 14.19 2.89 27.27
CA TRP A 50 15.20 1.85 27.18
C TRP A 50 15.24 1.04 28.48
N GLU A 51 15.14 -0.27 28.35
CA GLU A 51 15.33 -1.21 29.45
C GLU A 51 16.48 -2.14 29.08
N GLY A 52 17.66 -1.83 29.61
CA GLY A 52 18.90 -2.45 29.14
C GLY A 52 19.14 -2.14 27.66
N ASP A 53 19.26 -3.20 26.84
CA ASP A 53 19.47 -3.10 25.39
C ASP A 53 18.16 -3.09 24.57
N TYR A 54 17.00 -3.17 25.25
CA TYR A 54 15.71 -3.20 24.58
C TYR A 54 15.03 -1.84 24.57
N LYS A 55 14.61 -1.42 23.37
CA LYS A 55 13.81 -0.22 23.17
C LYS A 55 12.32 -0.57 23.25
N LEU A 56 11.66 -0.18 24.35
CA LEU A 56 10.24 -0.40 24.57
C LEU A 56 9.44 0.82 24.10
N PRO A 57 8.48 0.67 23.18
CA PRO A 57 7.61 1.78 22.78
C PRO A 57 6.61 2.10 23.89
N VAL A 58 6.45 3.40 24.19
CA VAL A 58 5.37 3.90 25.03
C VAL A 58 4.22 4.27 24.12
N VAL A 59 3.07 3.63 24.33
CA VAL A 59 1.89 3.78 23.47
C VAL A 59 0.74 4.35 24.28
N LEU A 60 0.15 5.42 23.77
CA LEU A 60 -1.07 6.00 24.30
C LEU A 60 -2.26 5.21 23.76
N LYS A 61 -3.04 4.60 24.66
CA LYS A 61 -4.26 3.86 24.34
C LYS A 61 -5.48 4.58 24.88
N ASN A 62 -6.55 4.58 24.09
CA ASN A 62 -7.86 4.99 24.60
C ASN A 62 -8.57 3.77 25.19
N ASP A 63 -8.55 3.66 26.51
CA ASP A 63 -9.11 2.52 27.26
C ASP A 63 -10.65 2.52 27.33
N ALA A 64 -11.29 3.62 26.93
CA ALA A 64 -12.74 3.77 27.05
C ALA A 64 -13.55 2.79 26.16
N ARG A 65 -12.88 2.03 25.26
CA ARG A 65 -13.54 1.14 24.30
C ARG A 65 -12.75 -0.12 24.03
N GLN A 66 -12.69 -1.02 24.99
CA GLN A 66 -12.31 -2.40 24.74
C GLN A 66 -13.51 -3.13 24.11
N GLY A 67 -13.55 -3.23 22.78
CA GLY A 67 -14.62 -3.93 22.06
C GLY A 67 -14.61 -3.66 20.56
N GLU A 68 -15.43 -4.39 19.83
CA GLU A 68 -15.66 -4.15 18.41
C GLU A 68 -16.29 -2.76 18.24
N ARG A 69 -15.65 -1.89 17.46
CA ARG A 69 -16.18 -0.58 17.14
C ARG A 69 -17.15 -0.68 15.99
N SER A 70 -18.34 -0.15 16.18
CA SER A 70 -19.32 0.01 15.11
C SER A 70 -19.05 1.29 14.30
N LEU A 71 -19.61 1.39 13.11
CA LEU A 71 -19.55 2.65 12.33
C LEU A 71 -20.21 3.82 13.09
N ALA A 72 -21.26 3.53 13.86
CA ALA A 72 -21.92 4.53 14.70
C ALA A 72 -20.95 5.09 15.76
N ASP A 73 -20.12 4.25 16.36
CA ASP A 73 -19.13 4.66 17.35
C ASP A 73 -18.06 5.58 16.75
N ILE A 74 -17.72 5.37 15.48
CA ILE A 74 -16.78 6.24 14.75
C ILE A 74 -17.42 7.62 14.55
N GLY A 75 -18.69 7.66 14.12
CA GLY A 75 -19.44 8.90 13.94
C GLY A 75 -19.63 9.69 15.23
N ASP A 76 -19.69 9.00 16.37
CA ASP A 76 -19.82 9.60 17.71
C ASP A 76 -18.50 10.06 18.33
N THR A 77 -17.38 9.84 17.63
CA THR A 77 -16.08 10.31 18.08
C THR A 77 -16.04 11.83 18.07
N TYR A 78 -15.68 12.44 19.21
CA TYR A 78 -15.55 13.87 19.34
C TYR A 78 -14.23 14.35 18.75
N LEU A 79 -14.32 15.35 17.88
CA LEU A 79 -13.19 16.07 17.30
C LEU A 79 -12.96 17.37 18.09
N SER A 80 -11.74 17.58 18.55
CA SER A 80 -11.34 18.88 19.12
C SER A 80 -11.17 19.88 18.01
N SER A 81 -11.78 21.06 18.14
CA SER A 81 -11.66 22.17 17.21
C SER A 81 -10.36 22.96 17.43
N SER A 82 -9.95 23.75 16.43
CA SER A 82 -8.96 24.80 16.59
C SER A 82 -9.45 25.97 17.46
N VAL A 83 -10.77 26.05 17.65
CA VAL A 83 -11.38 27.05 18.57
C VAL A 83 -11.34 26.48 20.00
N PRO A 84 -10.71 27.18 20.96
CA PRO A 84 -10.59 26.69 22.33
C PRO A 84 -11.95 26.37 22.96
N GLY A 85 -12.06 25.18 23.59
CA GLY A 85 -13.28 24.76 24.29
C GLY A 85 -14.39 24.22 23.39
N VAL A 86 -14.17 24.14 22.07
CA VAL A 86 -15.15 23.58 21.12
C VAL A 86 -14.76 22.15 20.80
N SER A 87 -15.71 21.22 20.96
CA SER A 87 -15.59 19.83 20.59
C SER A 87 -16.87 19.39 19.90
N VAL A 88 -16.75 18.70 18.76
CA VAL A 88 -17.87 18.41 17.85
C VAL A 88 -17.86 16.92 17.51
N PRO A 89 -18.99 16.19 17.55
CA PRO A 89 -19.02 14.82 17.10
C PRO A 89 -18.79 14.75 15.58
N LEU A 90 -18.04 13.74 15.13
CA LEU A 90 -17.66 13.56 13.72
C LEU A 90 -18.87 13.59 12.78
N ARG A 91 -19.96 12.91 13.15
CA ARG A 91 -21.22 12.85 12.37
C ARG A 91 -21.84 14.20 12.06
N GLN A 92 -21.49 15.26 12.80
CA GLN A 92 -22.01 16.61 12.56
C GLN A 92 -21.24 17.33 11.45
N VAL A 93 -20.01 16.92 11.18
CA VAL A 93 -19.08 17.61 10.26
C VAL A 93 -18.56 16.70 9.15
N ALA A 94 -18.98 15.43 9.13
CA ALA A 94 -18.52 14.47 8.13
C ALA A 94 -19.56 13.38 7.88
N ASP A 95 -19.55 12.86 6.65
CA ASP A 95 -20.17 11.61 6.30
C ASP A 95 -19.19 10.46 6.54
N VAL A 96 -19.70 9.36 7.12
CA VAL A 96 -18.92 8.18 7.50
C VAL A 96 -19.51 6.95 6.81
N GLU A 97 -18.81 6.41 5.84
CA GLU A 97 -19.29 5.30 5.03
C GLU A 97 -18.27 4.14 4.98
N PRO A 98 -18.74 2.88 5.04
CA PRO A 98 -17.88 1.74 4.76
C PRO A 98 -17.71 1.59 3.25
N VAL A 99 -16.48 1.53 2.79
CA VAL A 99 -16.15 1.35 1.38
C VAL A 99 -15.11 0.24 1.21
N TRP A 100 -15.15 -0.45 0.08
CA TRP A 100 -14.08 -1.35 -0.31
C TRP A 100 -12.97 -0.56 -0.99
N SER A 101 -11.80 -0.60 -0.42
CA SER A 101 -10.62 0.08 -0.96
C SER A 101 -9.51 -0.94 -1.24
N GLN A 102 -8.81 -0.72 -2.34
CA GLN A 102 -7.66 -1.53 -2.68
C GLN A 102 -6.55 -1.32 -1.65
N SER A 103 -6.04 -2.42 -1.07
CA SER A 103 -5.06 -2.40 0.01
C SER A 103 -3.72 -1.85 -0.43
N LYS A 104 -3.32 -2.20 -1.66
CA LYS A 104 -2.04 -1.83 -2.23
C LYS A 104 -2.19 -1.52 -3.72
N ILE A 105 -1.66 -0.41 -4.14
CA ILE A 105 -1.58 -0.01 -5.54
C ILE A 105 -0.11 0.17 -5.88
N VAL A 106 0.41 -0.69 -6.76
CA VAL A 106 1.79 -0.62 -7.22
C VAL A 106 1.86 0.13 -8.55
N HIS A 107 2.85 0.99 -8.69
CA HIS A 107 3.15 1.66 -9.94
C HIS A 107 4.59 1.35 -10.36
N ARG A 108 4.78 1.07 -11.64
CA ARG A 108 6.09 0.95 -12.28
C ARG A 108 6.12 1.95 -13.45
N ASN A 109 7.12 2.81 -13.50
CA ASN A 109 7.24 3.86 -14.53
C ASN A 109 5.98 4.74 -14.66
N GLY A 110 5.31 5.04 -13.54
CA GLY A 110 4.10 5.86 -13.52
C GLY A 110 2.79 5.13 -13.89
N MET A 111 2.85 3.90 -14.39
CA MET A 111 1.69 3.08 -14.71
C MET A 111 1.36 2.10 -13.58
N ARG A 112 0.07 1.85 -13.36
CA ARG A 112 -0.36 0.80 -12.42
C ARG A 112 0.11 -0.55 -12.94
N CYS A 113 0.69 -1.35 -12.07
CA CYS A 113 1.13 -2.69 -12.41
C CYS A 113 0.73 -3.72 -11.34
N ILE A 114 0.64 -4.96 -11.78
CA ILE A 114 0.55 -6.14 -10.93
C ILE A 114 1.70 -7.05 -11.33
N THR A 115 2.51 -7.44 -10.37
CA THR A 115 3.63 -8.35 -10.60
C THR A 115 3.20 -9.76 -10.22
N VAL A 116 3.29 -10.68 -11.18
CA VAL A 116 3.10 -12.10 -10.94
C VAL A 116 4.46 -12.78 -10.97
N SER A 117 4.85 -13.37 -9.85
CA SER A 117 6.12 -14.04 -9.68
C SER A 117 5.92 -15.56 -9.57
N ALA A 118 6.84 -16.32 -10.14
CA ALA A 118 6.81 -17.78 -10.09
C ALA A 118 8.18 -18.35 -9.73
N ASP A 119 8.22 -19.18 -8.70
CA ASP A 119 9.41 -19.92 -8.32
C ASP A 119 9.51 -21.23 -9.13
N LEU A 120 10.64 -21.41 -9.78
CA LEU A 120 10.90 -22.59 -10.58
C LEU A 120 11.46 -23.74 -9.71
N LYS A 121 11.10 -24.97 -10.06
CA LYS A 121 11.75 -26.14 -9.47
C LYS A 121 13.24 -26.15 -9.80
N ARG A 122 14.06 -26.67 -8.87
CA ARG A 122 15.50 -26.86 -9.10
C ARG A 122 15.73 -27.68 -10.38
N GLY A 123 16.63 -27.19 -11.24
CA GLY A 123 16.98 -27.83 -12.53
C GLY A 123 16.13 -27.39 -13.73
N VAL A 124 15.11 -26.56 -13.53
CA VAL A 124 14.36 -25.96 -14.65
C VAL A 124 15.11 -24.73 -15.16
N ASN A 125 15.29 -24.67 -16.48
CA ASN A 125 15.93 -23.51 -17.13
C ASN A 125 14.95 -22.33 -17.17
N ALA A 126 15.30 -21.25 -16.49
CA ALA A 126 14.48 -20.04 -16.38
C ALA A 126 14.22 -19.39 -17.75
N MET A 127 15.23 -19.28 -18.60
CA MET A 127 15.11 -18.66 -19.93
C MET A 127 14.12 -19.41 -20.82
N ARG A 128 14.19 -20.74 -20.82
CA ARG A 128 13.25 -21.57 -21.58
C ARG A 128 11.82 -21.42 -21.09
N MET A 129 11.64 -21.34 -19.75
CA MET A 129 10.32 -21.14 -19.15
C MET A 129 9.77 -19.76 -19.48
N THR A 130 10.58 -18.71 -19.37
CA THR A 130 10.20 -17.34 -19.72
C THR A 130 9.81 -17.21 -21.20
N SER A 131 10.54 -17.87 -22.10
CA SER A 131 10.19 -17.88 -23.52
C SER A 131 8.84 -18.55 -23.77
N ARG A 132 8.56 -19.67 -23.09
CA ARG A 132 7.26 -20.35 -23.18
C ARG A 132 6.12 -19.51 -22.61
N ILE A 133 6.33 -18.83 -21.47
CA ILE A 133 5.33 -17.90 -20.91
C ILE A 133 5.03 -16.77 -21.91
N ASN A 134 6.05 -16.20 -22.52
CA ASN A 134 5.87 -15.15 -23.53
C ASN A 134 5.07 -15.62 -24.74
N GLU A 135 5.29 -16.86 -25.19
CA GLU A 135 4.54 -17.46 -26.29
C GLU A 135 3.06 -17.64 -25.93
N VAL A 136 2.76 -18.16 -24.75
CA VAL A 136 1.39 -18.30 -24.23
C VAL A 136 0.69 -16.95 -24.08
N LEU A 137 1.38 -15.96 -23.49
CA LEU A 137 0.85 -14.60 -23.32
C LEU A 137 0.48 -13.97 -24.66
N LYS A 138 1.28 -14.20 -25.72
CA LYS A 138 1.03 -13.61 -27.05
C LYS A 138 -0.04 -14.33 -27.85
N ASN A 139 -0.12 -15.65 -27.72
CA ASN A 139 -0.92 -16.48 -28.61
C ASN A 139 -2.22 -17.00 -28.00
N GLU A 140 -2.28 -17.16 -26.68
CA GLU A 140 -3.38 -17.84 -26.00
C GLU A 140 -4.18 -16.90 -25.09
N ILE A 141 -3.60 -15.77 -24.66
CA ILE A 141 -4.25 -14.86 -23.72
C ILE A 141 -4.62 -13.54 -24.41
N ALA A 142 -5.93 -13.30 -24.53
CA ALA A 142 -6.44 -12.00 -24.99
C ALA A 142 -6.37 -10.99 -23.83
N LEU A 143 -5.44 -10.04 -23.91
CA LEU A 143 -5.35 -8.97 -22.93
C LEU A 143 -6.39 -7.88 -23.21
N PRO A 144 -7.00 -7.28 -22.17
CA PRO A 144 -7.86 -6.12 -22.33
C PRO A 144 -7.11 -4.94 -22.98
N ALA A 145 -7.84 -4.07 -23.67
CA ALA A 145 -7.27 -2.86 -24.25
C ALA A 145 -6.60 -1.98 -23.16
N GLY A 146 -5.38 -1.53 -23.43
CA GLY A 146 -4.62 -0.72 -22.49
C GLY A 146 -3.82 -1.51 -21.43
N VAL A 147 -3.83 -2.83 -21.50
CA VAL A 147 -2.97 -3.68 -20.65
C VAL A 147 -1.77 -4.14 -21.44
N GLU A 148 -0.58 -3.89 -20.92
CA GLU A 148 0.69 -4.34 -21.46
C GLU A 148 1.36 -5.34 -20.51
N THR A 149 2.12 -6.27 -21.06
CA THR A 149 2.89 -7.24 -20.27
C THR A 149 4.37 -7.04 -20.47
N GLU A 150 5.09 -7.01 -19.37
CA GLU A 150 6.55 -6.96 -19.36
C GLU A 150 7.09 -8.18 -18.64
N LEU A 151 8.11 -8.81 -19.19
CA LEU A 151 8.76 -9.97 -18.60
C LEU A 151 10.04 -9.53 -17.91
N GLY A 152 10.05 -9.63 -16.58
CA GLY A 152 11.19 -9.29 -15.72
C GLY A 152 12.03 -10.52 -15.32
N GLY A 153 12.87 -10.33 -14.30
CA GLY A 153 13.67 -11.37 -13.68
C GLY A 153 14.94 -11.72 -14.48
N ALA A 154 15.22 -13.00 -14.65
CA ALA A 154 16.46 -13.48 -15.27
C ALA A 154 16.70 -12.87 -16.65
N ARG A 155 15.66 -12.65 -17.42
CA ARG A 155 15.77 -12.06 -18.76
C ARG A 155 16.15 -10.59 -18.74
N GLU A 156 15.61 -9.82 -17.81
CA GLU A 156 15.94 -8.42 -17.61
C GLU A 156 17.42 -8.28 -17.18
N PHE A 157 17.83 -9.11 -16.22
CA PHE A 157 19.22 -9.17 -15.75
C PHE A 157 20.20 -9.53 -16.88
N ASP A 158 19.87 -10.55 -17.70
CA ASP A 158 20.70 -10.97 -18.82
C ASP A 158 20.80 -9.89 -19.89
N ALA A 159 19.70 -9.20 -20.20
CA ALA A 159 19.66 -8.12 -21.20
C ALA A 159 20.52 -6.91 -20.78
N GLU A 160 20.60 -6.62 -19.50
CA GLU A 160 21.45 -5.55 -18.98
C GLU A 160 22.90 -5.94 -18.83
N THR A 161 23.18 -7.22 -18.50
CA THR A 161 24.52 -7.68 -18.12
C THR A 161 25.33 -8.23 -19.29
N ILE A 162 24.71 -8.96 -20.22
CA ILE A 162 25.40 -9.64 -21.32
C ILE A 162 26.06 -8.65 -22.31
N PRO A 163 25.41 -7.56 -22.77
CA PRO A 163 26.03 -6.66 -23.74
C PRO A 163 27.32 -6.00 -23.27
N PRO A 164 27.41 -5.46 -22.03
CA PRO A 164 28.67 -4.90 -21.51
C PRO A 164 29.79 -5.94 -21.38
N ILE A 165 29.46 -7.17 -20.95
CA ILE A 165 30.43 -8.25 -20.83
C ILE A 165 30.94 -8.65 -22.23
N ALA A 166 30.06 -8.83 -23.20
CA ALA A 166 30.42 -9.19 -24.57
C ALA A 166 31.32 -8.12 -25.22
N SER A 167 31.02 -6.85 -25.00
CA SER A 167 31.85 -5.74 -25.50
C SER A 167 33.24 -5.72 -24.84
N GLY A 168 33.30 -5.92 -23.52
CA GLY A 168 34.55 -5.99 -22.77
C GLY A 168 35.45 -7.15 -23.22
N LEU A 169 34.85 -8.34 -23.42
CA LEU A 169 35.58 -9.51 -23.95
C LEU A 169 36.07 -9.28 -25.38
N SER A 170 35.28 -8.65 -26.24
CA SER A 170 35.67 -8.32 -27.61
C SER A 170 36.91 -7.40 -27.66
N ILE A 171 36.93 -6.38 -26.81
CA ILE A 171 38.04 -5.45 -26.69
C ILE A 171 39.29 -6.18 -26.15
N SER A 172 39.13 -7.03 -25.16
CA SER A 172 40.25 -7.82 -24.58
C SER A 172 40.87 -8.82 -25.54
N LEU A 173 40.10 -9.30 -26.54
CA LEU A 173 40.56 -10.26 -27.53
C LEU A 173 41.33 -9.59 -28.69
N VAL A 174 41.15 -8.29 -28.88
CA VAL A 174 41.80 -7.48 -29.95
C VAL A 174 43.14 -6.87 -29.49
N ILE A 175 43.36 -6.78 -28.18
CA ILE A 175 44.61 -6.33 -27.54
C ILE A 175 45.53 -7.53 -27.31
#